data_50efde16e78c71b2c12ee850637403bf
#
_entry.id   50efde16e78c71b2c12ee850637403bf
#
_cell.length_a   1.000
_cell.length_b   1.000
_cell.length_c   1.000
_cell.angle_alpha   90.00
_cell.angle_beta   90.00
_cell.angle_gamma   90.00
#
_symmetry.space_group_name_H-M   'P 1'
#
loop_
_entity.id
_entity.type
_entity.pdbx_description
1 polymer ?
#
loop_
_entity_poly.entity_id
_entity_poly.type
_entity_poly.pdbx_seq_one_letter_code
_entity_poly.pdbx_strand_id
1 'polypeptide(L)'
;MEYGKMLAILGSPGSGKTTAAVKLACALAAQKKNVIVVHCDPFTPVIPMLLPAGTVHDTSLGTLLTAPGVTQESILKACIPAGKNGYLGLLGYRVGESLMHYPKVTHDKAVELFVSLRHLADYVLIDCATIFEADPVSFVAAEVADGVLKIGTADLKGVSYFQSHTPMLADSRYQHGRQRMAVGNLKVGQDWEAVAGQYGGIDYSLPYAAELEKQGDEMALFEPLRSAEGIRYQMGIDRIRMDMFASPEEEQAKKKQPIKDKIQKSISRIGKGKVPEMLDGGEKKIPAMDEKESKERPKMSMGQEDNIAPEGKDATSLEKGNPPWKAPVQKGFRFSFSKKRGEF
;
A
#
# COMPACT_ATOMS: atom_id res chain seq x y z
N MET A 1 -4.53 -4.42 30.76
CA MET A 1 -3.40 -4.43 29.80
C MET A 1 -3.89 -3.77 28.52
N GLU A 2 -3.18 -2.77 28.05
CA GLU A 2 -3.50 -2.13 26.78
C GLU A 2 -2.90 -2.99 25.67
N TYR A 3 -3.72 -3.46 24.74
CA TYR A 3 -3.26 -4.27 23.60
C TYR A 3 -2.66 -3.36 22.53
N GLY A 4 -1.62 -3.82 21.86
CA GLY A 4 -1.02 -3.10 20.74
C GLY A 4 -2.02 -2.81 19.62
N LYS A 5 -1.96 -1.60 19.04
CA LYS A 5 -2.80 -1.21 17.90
C LYS A 5 -2.26 -1.86 16.61
N MET A 6 -3.17 -2.33 15.76
CA MET A 6 -2.83 -3.01 14.52
C MET A 6 -3.42 -2.30 13.30
N LEU A 7 -2.60 -2.13 12.26
CA LEU A 7 -2.97 -1.52 10.99
C LEU A 7 -2.68 -2.48 9.83
N ALA A 8 -3.69 -2.85 9.07
CA ALA A 8 -3.53 -3.54 7.80
C ALA A 8 -3.32 -2.55 6.67
N ILE A 9 -2.30 -2.78 5.82
CA ILE A 9 -1.96 -1.92 4.70
C ILE A 9 -2.18 -2.71 3.41
N LEU A 10 -3.25 -2.39 2.69
CA LEU A 10 -3.64 -2.95 1.41
C LEU A 10 -3.26 -2.01 0.28
N GLY A 11 -3.07 -2.50 -0.93
CA GLY A 11 -2.88 -1.58 -2.03
C GLY A 11 -2.59 -2.23 -3.37
N SER A 12 -2.82 -1.45 -4.42
CA SER A 12 -2.59 -1.87 -5.80
C SER A 12 -1.10 -2.14 -6.08
N PRO A 13 -0.77 -2.92 -7.11
CA PRO A 13 0.61 -3.13 -7.52
C PRO A 13 1.33 -1.80 -7.76
N GLY A 14 2.55 -1.65 -7.25
CA GLY A 14 3.36 -0.45 -7.43
C GLY A 14 2.89 0.80 -6.66
N SER A 15 1.90 0.68 -5.76
CA SER A 15 1.40 1.81 -4.97
C SER A 15 2.32 2.28 -3.85
N GLY A 16 3.38 1.54 -3.53
CA GLY A 16 4.32 1.86 -2.46
C GLY A 16 3.88 1.38 -1.07
N LYS A 17 3.05 0.33 -0.97
CA LYS A 17 2.61 -0.25 0.31
C LYS A 17 3.76 -0.51 1.28
N THR A 18 4.74 -1.30 0.85
CA THR A 18 5.91 -1.68 1.66
C THR A 18 6.71 -0.47 2.10
N THR A 19 6.94 0.49 1.18
CA THR A 19 7.62 1.75 1.50
C THR A 19 6.86 2.54 2.55
N ALA A 20 5.53 2.64 2.41
CA ALA A 20 4.68 3.33 3.38
C ALA A 20 4.69 2.62 4.74
N ALA A 21 4.61 1.28 4.76
CA ALA A 21 4.69 0.47 5.98
C ALA A 21 6.01 0.71 6.73
N VAL A 22 7.15 0.67 6.02
CA VAL A 22 8.47 0.90 6.61
C VAL A 22 8.62 2.34 7.13
N LYS A 23 8.23 3.35 6.34
CA LYS A 23 8.33 4.77 6.78
C LYS A 23 7.41 5.08 7.96
N LEU A 24 6.21 4.50 7.98
CA LEU A 24 5.29 4.63 9.12
C LEU A 24 5.85 3.94 10.37
N ALA A 25 6.44 2.74 10.21
CA ALA A 25 7.11 2.04 11.29
C ALA A 25 8.28 2.85 11.86
N CYS A 26 9.10 3.46 11.01
CA CYS A 26 10.18 4.35 11.44
C CYS A 26 9.66 5.56 12.24
N ALA A 27 8.54 6.17 11.79
CA ALA A 27 7.93 7.31 12.47
C ALA A 27 7.36 6.95 13.85
N LEU A 28 6.82 5.74 14.01
CA LEU A 28 6.33 5.21 15.29
C LEU A 28 7.50 4.83 16.21
N ALA A 29 8.51 4.13 15.69
CA ALA A 29 9.70 3.72 16.44
C ALA A 29 10.55 4.92 16.93
N ALA A 30 10.52 6.03 16.19
CA ALA A 30 11.15 7.28 16.63
C ALA A 30 10.51 7.86 17.92
N GLN A 31 9.28 7.47 18.24
CA GLN A 31 8.60 7.82 19.49
C GLN A 31 8.89 6.84 20.64
N LYS A 32 9.88 5.96 20.47
CA LYS A 32 10.26 4.91 21.43
C LYS A 32 9.12 3.91 21.68
N LYS A 33 8.33 3.62 20.64
CA LYS A 33 7.29 2.61 20.64
C LYS A 33 7.79 1.34 19.98
N ASN A 34 7.51 0.19 20.57
CA ASN A 34 7.84 -1.11 19.97
C ASN A 34 6.92 -1.35 18.78
N VAL A 35 7.50 -1.53 17.61
CA VAL A 35 6.78 -1.71 16.34
C VAL A 35 7.22 -3.03 15.69
N ILE A 36 6.27 -3.84 15.27
CA ILE A 36 6.54 -4.99 14.42
C ILE A 36 5.86 -4.79 13.08
N VAL A 37 6.63 -4.92 11.98
CA VAL A 37 6.09 -4.95 10.62
C VAL A 37 6.06 -6.39 10.14
N VAL A 38 4.87 -6.85 9.74
CA VAL A 38 4.68 -8.18 9.14
C VAL A 38 4.53 -8.03 7.64
N HIS A 39 5.49 -8.55 6.89
CA HIS A 39 5.48 -8.57 5.43
C HIS A 39 4.87 -9.88 4.94
N CYS A 40 3.67 -9.80 4.38
CA CYS A 40 2.84 -10.97 4.06
C CYS A 40 3.01 -11.48 2.63
N ASP A 41 3.82 -10.83 1.77
CA ASP A 41 3.96 -11.26 0.39
C ASP A 41 4.95 -12.45 0.27
N PRO A 42 4.45 -13.68 0.00
CA PRO A 42 5.31 -14.85 -0.14
C PRO A 42 5.89 -14.99 -1.56
N PHE A 43 5.34 -14.26 -2.55
CA PHE A 43 5.81 -14.30 -3.93
C PHE A 43 7.01 -13.38 -4.15
N THR A 44 7.03 -12.27 -3.43
CA THR A 44 8.12 -11.28 -3.44
C THR A 44 8.56 -10.95 -2.02
N PRO A 45 9.27 -11.87 -1.33
CA PRO A 45 9.76 -11.62 0.02
C PRO A 45 10.64 -10.37 0.08
N VAL A 46 10.26 -9.38 0.88
CA VAL A 46 10.89 -8.06 0.87
C VAL A 46 12.02 -7.88 1.88
N ILE A 47 12.15 -8.75 2.88
CA ILE A 47 13.19 -8.66 3.93
C ILE A 47 14.60 -8.52 3.35
N PRO A 48 15.01 -9.30 2.32
CA PRO A 48 16.34 -9.16 1.71
C PRO A 48 16.55 -7.87 0.91
N MET A 49 15.46 -7.17 0.60
CA MET A 49 15.50 -5.83 -0.04
C MET A 49 15.61 -4.71 1.01
N LEU A 50 15.28 -5.01 2.25
CA LEU A 50 15.29 -4.06 3.36
C LEU A 50 16.58 -4.13 4.19
N LEU A 51 17.19 -5.29 4.27
CA LEU A 51 18.32 -5.57 5.16
C LEU A 51 19.50 -6.17 4.38
N PRO A 52 20.75 -5.88 4.81
CA PRO A 52 21.94 -6.46 4.19
C PRO A 52 21.93 -7.99 4.24
N ALA A 53 22.54 -8.62 3.24
CA ALA A 53 22.72 -10.05 3.21
C ALA A 53 23.44 -10.54 4.48
N GLY A 54 22.93 -11.61 5.09
CA GLY A 54 23.49 -12.19 6.33
C GLY A 54 22.74 -11.81 7.61
N THR A 55 21.78 -10.87 7.54
CA THR A 55 20.88 -10.57 8.68
C THR A 55 19.67 -11.51 8.77
N VAL A 56 19.54 -12.45 7.85
CA VAL A 56 18.38 -13.34 7.76
C VAL A 56 18.51 -14.49 8.77
N HIS A 57 17.50 -14.67 9.59
CA HIS A 57 17.39 -15.79 10.54
C HIS A 57 16.91 -17.09 9.86
N ASP A 58 17.11 -18.22 10.52
CA ASP A 58 16.62 -19.53 10.05
C ASP A 58 15.10 -19.66 10.16
N THR A 59 14.46 -18.83 11.00
CA THR A 59 13.02 -18.79 11.19
C THR A 59 12.39 -17.64 10.36
N SER A 60 11.23 -17.91 9.76
CA SER A 60 10.48 -16.97 8.94
C SER A 60 9.00 -16.96 9.33
N LEU A 61 8.24 -16.04 8.74
CA LEU A 61 6.78 -16.06 8.84
C LEU A 61 6.20 -17.41 8.39
N GLY A 62 6.72 -17.99 7.30
CA GLY A 62 6.29 -19.29 6.79
C GLY A 62 6.52 -20.41 7.80
N THR A 63 7.74 -20.53 8.35
CA THR A 63 8.07 -21.50 9.40
C THR A 63 7.22 -21.30 10.66
N LEU A 64 6.97 -20.06 11.05
CA LEU A 64 6.15 -19.72 12.23
C LEU A 64 4.70 -20.19 12.05
N LEU A 65 4.12 -19.96 10.87
CA LEU A 65 2.73 -20.35 10.57
C LEU A 65 2.54 -21.86 10.43
N THR A 66 3.60 -22.62 10.18
CA THR A 66 3.54 -24.10 10.12
C THR A 66 3.75 -24.78 11.47
N ALA A 67 4.21 -24.04 12.48
CA ALA A 67 4.38 -24.57 13.82
C ALA A 67 3.04 -24.97 14.44
N PRO A 68 2.99 -25.96 15.36
CA PRO A 68 1.76 -26.35 16.04
C PRO A 68 1.04 -25.20 16.74
N GLY A 69 1.80 -24.24 17.31
CA GLY A 69 1.29 -23.04 17.98
C GLY A 69 2.17 -21.83 17.70
N VAL A 70 1.57 -20.64 17.67
CA VAL A 70 2.27 -19.36 17.53
C VAL A 70 2.41 -18.72 18.90
N THR A 71 3.60 -18.81 19.49
CA THR A 71 3.90 -18.22 20.79
C THR A 71 4.64 -16.91 20.65
N GLN A 72 4.58 -16.06 21.67
CA GLN A 72 5.36 -14.82 21.71
C GLN A 72 6.87 -15.08 21.54
N GLU A 73 7.39 -16.15 22.16
CA GLU A 73 8.79 -16.53 22.03
C GLU A 73 9.15 -16.93 20.59
N SER A 74 8.29 -17.70 19.92
CA SER A 74 8.52 -18.10 18.53
C SER A 74 8.47 -16.90 17.58
N ILE A 75 7.59 -15.93 17.83
CA ILE A 75 7.54 -14.67 17.09
C ILE A 75 8.83 -13.88 17.28
N LEU A 76 9.29 -13.68 18.52
CA LEU A 76 10.51 -12.94 18.82
C LEU A 76 11.76 -13.57 18.15
N LYS A 77 11.83 -14.91 18.10
CA LYS A 77 12.88 -15.62 17.38
C LYS A 77 12.84 -15.43 15.86
N ALA A 78 11.64 -15.23 15.31
CA ALA A 78 11.45 -15.00 13.88
C ALA A 78 11.57 -13.51 13.48
N CYS A 79 11.45 -12.58 14.43
CA CYS A 79 11.59 -11.16 14.19
C CYS A 79 13.05 -10.77 14.00
N ILE A 80 13.31 -9.98 12.97
CA ILE A 80 14.63 -9.44 12.66
C ILE A 80 14.66 -7.97 13.12
N PRO A 81 15.56 -7.58 14.05
CA PRO A 81 15.70 -6.19 14.44
C PRO A 81 16.09 -5.31 13.25
N ALA A 82 15.46 -4.14 13.13
CA ALA A 82 15.71 -3.20 12.06
C ALA A 82 15.82 -1.76 12.59
N GLY A 83 16.40 -0.87 11.75
CA GLY A 83 16.63 0.51 12.16
C GLY A 83 17.71 0.65 13.22
N LYS A 84 17.97 1.91 13.64
CA LYS A 84 19.10 2.25 14.53
C LYS A 84 18.74 2.29 16.03
N ASN A 85 17.45 2.31 16.35
CA ASN A 85 16.96 2.59 17.70
C ASN A 85 16.48 1.38 18.50
N GLY A 86 16.48 0.18 17.89
CA GLY A 86 16.08 -1.06 18.56
C GLY A 86 14.58 -1.23 18.84
N TYR A 87 13.72 -0.31 18.38
CA TYR A 87 12.27 -0.36 18.60
C TYR A 87 11.50 -0.96 17.42
N LEU A 88 12.18 -1.42 16.37
CA LEU A 88 11.57 -1.94 15.15
C LEU A 88 12.00 -3.38 14.90
N GLY A 89 11.03 -4.27 14.72
CA GLY A 89 11.20 -5.64 14.29
C GLY A 89 10.50 -5.91 12.96
N LEU A 90 11.10 -6.72 12.11
CA LEU A 90 10.53 -7.19 10.85
C LEU A 90 10.24 -8.67 10.95
N LEU A 91 9.08 -9.08 10.45
CA LEU A 91 8.66 -10.47 10.31
C LEU A 91 8.19 -10.68 8.87
N GLY A 92 8.69 -11.71 8.18
CA GLY A 92 8.31 -11.96 6.80
C GLY A 92 8.82 -13.28 6.27
N TYR A 93 8.55 -13.55 5.00
CA TYR A 93 9.03 -14.74 4.30
C TYR A 93 10.49 -14.57 3.88
N ARG A 94 11.21 -15.70 3.74
CA ARG A 94 12.57 -15.75 3.19
C ARG A 94 12.53 -15.95 1.68
N VAL A 95 13.56 -15.50 0.99
CA VAL A 95 13.77 -15.83 -0.41
C VAL A 95 13.92 -17.34 -0.59
N GLY A 96 13.27 -17.89 -1.60
CA GLY A 96 13.26 -19.32 -1.90
C GLY A 96 12.20 -20.12 -1.13
N GLU A 97 11.47 -19.49 -0.20
CA GLU A 97 10.27 -20.10 0.37
C GLU A 97 9.15 -20.07 -0.67
N SER A 98 8.49 -21.20 -0.85
CA SER A 98 7.33 -21.31 -1.72
C SER A 98 6.09 -21.66 -0.90
N LEU A 99 4.98 -21.03 -1.22
CA LEU A 99 3.67 -21.37 -0.63
C LEU A 99 3.36 -22.86 -0.75
N MET A 100 3.92 -23.54 -1.77
CA MET A 100 3.73 -24.97 -1.99
C MET A 100 4.45 -25.85 -0.94
N HIS A 101 5.43 -25.28 -0.25
CA HIS A 101 6.16 -25.99 0.81
C HIS A 101 5.44 -25.95 2.16
N TYR A 102 4.42 -25.10 2.29
CA TYR A 102 3.71 -24.92 3.54
C TYR A 102 2.27 -25.47 3.44
N PRO A 103 1.75 -26.06 4.51
CA PRO A 103 0.33 -26.37 4.59
C PRO A 103 -0.47 -25.06 4.49
N LYS A 104 -1.73 -25.18 4.07
CA LYS A 104 -2.61 -24.00 4.03
C LYS A 104 -2.74 -23.40 5.43
N VAL A 105 -2.43 -22.14 5.53
CA VAL A 105 -2.65 -21.38 6.77
C VAL A 105 -4.15 -21.24 6.98
N THR A 106 -4.62 -21.62 8.16
CA THR A 106 -6.03 -21.48 8.53
C THR A 106 -6.31 -20.06 9.06
N HIS A 107 -7.57 -19.65 9.03
CA HIS A 107 -8.04 -18.42 9.65
C HIS A 107 -7.60 -18.33 11.12
N ASP A 108 -7.84 -19.40 11.91
CA ASP A 108 -7.52 -19.44 13.33
C ASP A 108 -6.02 -19.29 13.59
N LYS A 109 -5.17 -19.88 12.74
CA LYS A 109 -3.71 -19.71 12.82
C LYS A 109 -3.27 -18.27 12.59
N ALA A 110 -3.89 -17.56 11.64
CA ALA A 110 -3.63 -16.15 11.43
C ALA A 110 -4.12 -15.28 12.59
N VAL A 111 -5.28 -15.60 13.17
CA VAL A 111 -5.80 -14.92 14.38
C VAL A 111 -4.84 -15.15 15.56
N GLU A 112 -4.37 -16.39 15.79
CA GLU A 112 -3.38 -16.71 16.83
C GLU A 112 -2.11 -15.85 16.69
N LEU A 113 -1.60 -15.70 15.48
CA LEU A 113 -0.46 -14.82 15.17
C LEU A 113 -0.75 -13.38 15.60
N PHE A 114 -1.88 -12.81 15.18
CA PHE A 114 -2.20 -11.41 15.46
C PHE A 114 -2.48 -11.14 16.94
N VAL A 115 -3.15 -12.06 17.64
CA VAL A 115 -3.32 -11.95 19.09
C VAL A 115 -1.96 -11.94 19.78
N SER A 116 -1.06 -12.84 19.42
CA SER A 116 0.28 -12.90 20.00
C SER A 116 1.11 -11.64 19.69
N LEU A 117 1.03 -11.11 18.48
CA LEU A 117 1.71 -9.86 18.07
C LEU A 117 1.22 -8.64 18.86
N ARG A 118 -0.08 -8.52 19.11
CA ARG A 118 -0.66 -7.43 19.91
C ARG A 118 -0.17 -7.40 21.37
N HIS A 119 0.27 -8.54 21.88
CA HIS A 119 0.87 -8.62 23.22
C HIS A 119 2.37 -8.26 23.23
N LEU A 120 3.04 -8.29 22.08
CA LEU A 120 4.48 -8.08 21.97
C LEU A 120 4.87 -6.65 21.61
N ALA A 121 4.02 -5.92 20.90
CA ALA A 121 4.36 -4.60 20.38
C ALA A 121 3.27 -3.58 20.67
N ASP A 122 3.66 -2.31 20.81
CA ASP A 122 2.73 -1.18 20.91
C ASP A 122 1.96 -0.99 19.58
N TYR A 123 2.63 -1.27 18.46
CA TYR A 123 2.07 -1.16 17.11
C TYR A 123 2.47 -2.33 16.22
N VAL A 124 1.49 -2.87 15.51
CA VAL A 124 1.69 -3.93 14.52
C VAL A 124 1.22 -3.42 13.17
N LEU A 125 2.13 -3.33 12.21
CA LEU A 125 1.84 -2.94 10.83
C LEU A 125 1.87 -4.19 9.95
N ILE A 126 0.79 -4.44 9.22
CA ILE A 126 0.70 -5.59 8.34
C ILE A 126 0.79 -5.10 6.89
N ASP A 127 1.95 -5.29 6.27
CA ASP A 127 2.17 -5.06 4.83
C ASP A 127 1.58 -6.24 4.05
N CYS A 128 0.31 -6.12 3.69
CA CYS A 128 -0.47 -7.19 3.10
C CYS A 128 0.02 -7.53 1.69
N ALA A 129 -0.12 -8.78 1.29
CA ALA A 129 0.11 -9.22 -0.08
C ALA A 129 -0.77 -8.44 -1.07
N THR A 130 -0.29 -8.24 -2.29
CA THR A 130 -1.08 -7.54 -3.30
C THR A 130 -2.36 -8.29 -3.65
N ILE A 131 -2.31 -9.62 -3.73
CA ILE A 131 -3.49 -10.49 -3.88
C ILE A 131 -3.91 -10.96 -2.49
N PHE A 132 -4.36 -10.01 -1.65
CA PHE A 132 -4.63 -10.27 -0.25
C PHE A 132 -5.75 -11.29 -0.01
N GLU A 133 -6.67 -11.46 -0.95
CA GLU A 133 -7.74 -12.48 -0.89
C GLU A 133 -7.19 -13.91 -0.93
N ALA A 134 -6.06 -14.11 -1.61
CA ALA A 134 -5.42 -15.42 -1.73
C ALA A 134 -4.43 -15.70 -0.59
N ASP A 135 -4.06 -14.69 0.19
CA ASP A 135 -3.19 -14.81 1.35
C ASP A 135 -4.00 -14.78 2.66
N PRO A 136 -4.14 -15.91 3.37
CA PRO A 136 -4.93 -15.97 4.59
C PRO A 136 -4.49 -14.99 5.68
N VAL A 137 -3.19 -14.68 5.76
CA VAL A 137 -2.67 -13.73 6.75
C VAL A 137 -3.14 -12.32 6.43
N SER A 138 -3.00 -11.87 5.18
CA SER A 138 -3.47 -10.57 4.74
C SER A 138 -4.99 -10.42 4.83
N PHE A 139 -5.72 -11.49 4.48
CA PHE A 139 -7.18 -11.52 4.54
C PHE A 139 -7.67 -11.32 5.98
N VAL A 140 -7.15 -12.11 6.92
CA VAL A 140 -7.49 -12.00 8.34
C VAL A 140 -7.00 -10.67 8.94
N ALA A 141 -5.84 -10.16 8.49
CA ALA A 141 -5.36 -8.85 8.93
C ALA A 141 -6.37 -7.73 8.63
N ALA A 142 -6.96 -7.74 7.43
CA ALA A 142 -7.98 -6.75 7.04
C ALA A 142 -9.25 -6.86 7.90
N GLU A 143 -9.58 -8.06 8.39
CA GLU A 143 -10.73 -8.32 9.24
C GLU A 143 -10.51 -7.85 10.70
N VAL A 144 -9.35 -8.19 11.28
CA VAL A 144 -9.12 -8.03 12.73
C VAL A 144 -8.33 -6.77 13.12
N ALA A 145 -7.73 -6.04 12.15
CA ALA A 145 -6.97 -4.82 12.44
C ALA A 145 -7.86 -3.70 12.98
N ASP A 146 -7.30 -2.80 13.79
CA ASP A 146 -7.98 -1.61 14.31
C ASP A 146 -8.23 -0.56 13.22
N GLY A 147 -7.45 -0.62 12.13
CA GLY A 147 -7.59 0.22 10.95
C GLY A 147 -7.10 -0.48 9.69
N VAL A 148 -7.61 -0.04 8.55
CA VAL A 148 -7.18 -0.49 7.23
C VAL A 148 -6.78 0.72 6.40
N LEU A 149 -5.51 0.77 5.98
CA LEU A 149 -5.00 1.77 5.04
C LEU A 149 -4.95 1.14 3.64
N LYS A 150 -5.75 1.69 2.73
CA LYS A 150 -5.74 1.31 1.31
C LYS A 150 -4.85 2.30 0.56
N ILE A 151 -3.92 1.82 -0.26
CA ILE A 151 -3.03 2.66 -1.06
C ILE A 151 -3.22 2.33 -2.54
N GLY A 152 -3.76 3.27 -3.32
CA GLY A 152 -3.95 3.15 -4.76
C GLY A 152 -2.98 4.05 -5.54
N THR A 153 -2.70 3.70 -6.80
CA THR A 153 -1.99 4.59 -7.74
C THR A 153 -2.99 5.52 -8.45
N ALA A 154 -2.53 6.71 -8.89
CA ALA A 154 -3.36 7.65 -9.64
C ALA A 154 -3.41 7.27 -11.13
N ASP A 155 -3.79 6.03 -11.44
CA ASP A 155 -3.91 5.49 -12.79
C ASP A 155 -5.05 4.46 -12.90
N LEU A 156 -5.38 4.07 -14.14
CA LEU A 156 -6.45 3.12 -14.42
C LEU A 156 -6.20 1.74 -13.82
N LYS A 157 -4.93 1.34 -13.64
CA LYS A 157 -4.57 0.05 -13.05
C LYS A 157 -4.90 0.02 -11.56
N GLY A 158 -4.60 1.08 -10.84
CA GLY A 158 -4.98 1.25 -9.44
C GLY A 158 -6.51 1.29 -9.26
N VAL A 159 -7.21 2.02 -10.12
CA VAL A 159 -8.68 2.07 -10.14
C VAL A 159 -9.26 0.68 -10.37
N SER A 160 -8.80 -0.03 -11.40
CA SER A 160 -9.27 -1.39 -11.73
C SER A 160 -9.06 -2.36 -10.55
N TYR A 161 -7.90 -2.27 -9.90
CA TYR A 161 -7.60 -3.07 -8.71
C TYR A 161 -8.65 -2.86 -7.61
N PHE A 162 -8.89 -1.61 -7.21
CA PHE A 162 -9.84 -1.35 -6.13
C PHE A 162 -11.30 -1.58 -6.53
N GLN A 163 -11.68 -1.36 -7.79
CA GLN A 163 -13.02 -1.72 -8.26
C GLN A 163 -13.29 -3.23 -8.13
N SER A 164 -12.27 -4.06 -8.37
CA SER A 164 -12.38 -5.51 -8.22
C SER A 164 -12.49 -5.96 -6.76
N HIS A 165 -11.82 -5.26 -5.83
CA HIS A 165 -11.76 -5.65 -4.42
C HIS A 165 -12.79 -4.93 -3.52
N THR A 166 -13.31 -3.77 -3.96
CA THR A 166 -14.27 -2.97 -3.16
C THR A 166 -15.52 -3.75 -2.76
N PRO A 167 -16.15 -4.58 -3.60
CA PRO A 167 -17.33 -5.34 -3.20
C PRO A 167 -17.08 -6.23 -1.98
N MET A 168 -15.90 -6.85 -1.92
CA MET A 168 -15.52 -7.67 -0.77
C MET A 168 -15.22 -6.82 0.46
N LEU A 169 -14.44 -5.74 0.30
CA LEU A 169 -14.11 -4.82 1.40
C LEU A 169 -15.33 -4.04 1.93
N ALA A 170 -16.47 -4.08 1.23
CA ALA A 170 -17.74 -3.54 1.68
C ALA A 170 -18.49 -4.47 2.66
N ASP A 171 -18.08 -5.73 2.79
CA ASP A 171 -18.64 -6.67 3.77
C ASP A 171 -18.48 -6.09 5.21
N SER A 172 -19.46 -6.31 6.06
CA SER A 172 -19.51 -5.80 7.43
C SER A 172 -18.32 -6.22 8.28
N ARG A 173 -17.70 -7.37 8.00
CA ARG A 173 -16.51 -7.88 8.67
C ARG A 173 -15.34 -6.89 8.60
N TYR A 174 -15.21 -6.16 7.49
CA TYR A 174 -14.10 -5.22 7.26
C TYR A 174 -14.38 -3.81 7.78
N GLN A 175 -15.50 -3.59 8.47
CA GLN A 175 -15.88 -2.37 9.18
C GLN A 175 -15.47 -1.08 8.43
N HIS A 176 -16.29 -0.63 7.51
CA HIS A 176 -16.02 0.51 6.59
C HIS A 176 -15.49 1.77 7.30
N GLY A 177 -15.97 2.05 8.51
CA GLY A 177 -15.55 3.23 9.29
C GLY A 177 -14.06 3.24 9.67
N ARG A 178 -13.39 2.09 9.63
CA ARG A 178 -11.96 1.94 9.92
C ARG A 178 -11.05 2.04 8.69
N GLN A 179 -11.63 2.07 7.49
CA GLN A 179 -10.87 2.12 6.26
C GLN A 179 -10.52 3.56 5.89
N ARG A 180 -9.30 3.79 5.46
CA ARG A 180 -8.80 5.05 4.91
C ARG A 180 -8.15 4.80 3.57
N MET A 181 -8.26 5.79 2.67
CA MET A 181 -7.71 5.71 1.32
C MET A 181 -6.58 6.70 1.12
N ALA A 182 -5.46 6.22 0.62
CA ALA A 182 -4.33 7.03 0.20
C ALA A 182 -4.07 6.86 -1.30
N VAL A 183 -3.63 7.92 -1.96
CA VAL A 183 -2.99 7.82 -3.27
C VAL A 183 -1.48 7.81 -3.05
N GLY A 184 -0.85 6.71 -3.47
CA GLY A 184 0.58 6.49 -3.38
C GLY A 184 1.30 6.70 -4.71
N ASN A 185 2.62 6.90 -4.63
CA ASN A 185 3.48 7.07 -5.79
C ASN A 185 2.99 8.15 -6.78
N LEU A 186 2.42 9.22 -6.23
CA LEU A 186 1.79 10.30 -7.00
C LEU A 186 2.85 11.17 -7.69
N LYS A 187 2.94 11.07 -9.01
CA LYS A 187 3.90 11.84 -9.82
C LYS A 187 3.37 13.24 -10.16
N VAL A 188 4.29 14.16 -10.39
CA VAL A 188 3.95 15.51 -10.83
C VAL A 188 3.15 15.44 -12.13
N GLY A 189 2.04 16.17 -12.20
CA GLY A 189 1.15 16.20 -13.38
C GLY A 189 0.13 15.07 -13.47
N GLN A 190 0.11 14.12 -12.51
CA GLN A 190 -1.00 13.18 -12.42
C GLN A 190 -2.22 13.85 -11.79
N ASP A 191 -3.36 13.69 -12.44
CA ASP A 191 -4.66 14.16 -11.94
C ASP A 191 -5.24 13.11 -10.94
N TRP A 192 -4.89 13.29 -9.67
CA TRP A 192 -5.41 12.42 -8.62
C TRP A 192 -6.89 12.70 -8.30
N GLU A 193 -7.41 13.89 -8.64
CA GLU A 193 -8.81 14.25 -8.42
C GLU A 193 -9.72 13.44 -9.34
N ALA A 194 -9.25 13.15 -10.57
CA ALA A 194 -9.98 12.28 -11.50
C ALA A 194 -10.20 10.86 -10.95
N VAL A 195 -9.28 10.34 -10.14
CA VAL A 195 -9.42 9.00 -9.54
C VAL A 195 -10.11 9.03 -8.17
N ALA A 196 -10.21 10.18 -7.52
CA ALA A 196 -10.79 10.30 -6.18
C ALA A 196 -12.23 9.77 -6.10
N GLY A 197 -13.06 10.08 -7.11
CA GLY A 197 -14.43 9.58 -7.21
C GLY A 197 -14.49 8.06 -7.34
N GLN A 198 -13.51 7.45 -8.01
CA GLN A 198 -13.44 6.00 -8.21
C GLN A 198 -13.01 5.25 -6.94
N TYR A 199 -12.28 5.92 -6.05
CA TYR A 199 -11.86 5.38 -4.75
C TYR A 199 -12.85 5.64 -3.61
N GLY A 200 -13.93 6.37 -3.88
CA GLY A 200 -14.90 6.77 -2.84
C GLY A 200 -14.37 7.87 -1.92
N GLY A 201 -13.38 8.64 -2.40
CA GLY A 201 -12.68 9.68 -1.65
C GLY A 201 -11.22 9.30 -1.37
N ILE A 202 -10.39 10.31 -1.09
CA ILE A 202 -8.98 10.15 -0.75
C ILE A 202 -8.69 10.95 0.53
N ASP A 203 -8.20 10.23 1.55
CA ASP A 203 -7.85 10.82 2.86
C ASP A 203 -6.42 11.38 2.85
N TYR A 204 -5.50 10.71 2.14
CA TYR A 204 -4.07 11.03 2.15
C TYR A 204 -3.46 10.98 0.75
N SER A 205 -2.41 11.79 0.53
CA SER A 205 -1.55 11.70 -0.65
C SER A 205 -0.11 11.44 -0.24
N LEU A 206 0.52 10.49 -0.93
CA LEU A 206 1.92 10.12 -0.77
C LEU A 206 2.61 10.38 -2.12
N PRO A 207 3.26 11.55 -2.27
CA PRO A 207 3.89 11.92 -3.53
C PRO A 207 5.06 10.99 -3.88
N TYR A 208 5.31 10.83 -5.17
CA TYR A 208 6.53 10.19 -5.64
C TYR A 208 7.76 10.97 -5.16
N ALA A 209 8.78 10.25 -4.69
CA ALA A 209 10.07 10.80 -4.33
C ALA A 209 11.18 9.87 -4.84
N ALA A 210 12.03 10.37 -5.75
CA ALA A 210 13.15 9.61 -6.30
C ALA A 210 14.13 9.13 -5.20
N GLU A 211 14.21 9.87 -4.09
CA GLU A 211 14.99 9.47 -2.91
C GLU A 211 14.52 8.13 -2.33
N LEU A 212 13.21 7.84 -2.37
CA LEU A 212 12.68 6.57 -1.89
C LEU A 212 13.05 5.38 -2.79
N GLU A 213 13.06 5.58 -4.11
CA GLU A 213 13.55 4.56 -5.04
C GLU A 213 15.03 4.27 -4.77
N LYS A 214 15.85 5.32 -4.67
CA LYS A 214 17.26 5.20 -4.34
C LYS A 214 17.49 4.48 -3.00
N GLN A 215 16.73 4.86 -1.95
CA GLN A 215 16.81 4.17 -0.66
C GLN A 215 16.41 2.70 -0.75
N GLY A 216 15.44 2.35 -1.61
CA GLY A 216 15.04 0.97 -1.87
C GLY A 216 16.19 0.18 -2.52
N ASP A 217 16.82 0.73 -3.55
CA ASP A 217 17.93 0.09 -4.26
C ASP A 217 19.18 -0.08 -3.37
N GLU A 218 19.41 0.84 -2.45
CA GLU A 218 20.54 0.87 -1.51
C GLU A 218 20.27 0.14 -0.18
N MET A 219 19.11 -0.52 0.01
CA MET A 219 18.67 -1.12 1.28
C MET A 219 18.66 -0.12 2.44
N ALA A 220 18.35 1.14 2.16
CA ALA A 220 18.43 2.27 3.07
C ALA A 220 17.04 2.85 3.44
N LEU A 221 15.96 2.09 3.28
CA LEU A 221 14.59 2.57 3.53
C LEU A 221 14.34 3.02 4.99
N PHE A 222 15.18 2.61 5.93
CA PHE A 222 15.11 3.07 7.33
C PHE A 222 15.75 4.43 7.56
N GLU A 223 16.49 4.97 6.60
CA GLU A 223 17.10 6.29 6.72
C GLU A 223 16.07 7.43 6.55
N PRO A 224 16.28 8.58 7.20
CA PRO A 224 15.38 9.72 7.06
C PRO A 224 15.42 10.29 5.64
N LEU A 225 14.28 10.85 5.20
CA LEU A 225 14.16 11.54 3.93
C LEU A 225 14.66 12.98 4.05
N ARG A 226 15.40 13.46 3.03
CA ARG A 226 16.06 14.77 3.02
C ARG A 226 15.67 15.64 1.83
N SER A 227 15.28 15.06 0.70
CA SER A 227 14.82 15.82 -0.47
C SER A 227 13.49 16.53 -0.20
N ALA A 228 13.20 17.55 -0.97
CA ALA A 228 11.93 18.29 -0.84
C ALA A 228 10.71 17.38 -1.07
N GLU A 229 10.80 16.45 -2.05
CA GLU A 229 9.78 15.43 -2.32
C GLU A 229 9.69 14.43 -1.17
N GLY A 230 10.84 13.97 -0.66
CA GLY A 230 10.92 13.07 0.48
C GLY A 230 10.29 13.67 1.74
N ILE A 231 10.54 14.95 2.02
CA ILE A 231 9.92 15.66 3.14
C ILE A 231 8.40 15.74 2.97
N ARG A 232 7.90 16.02 1.75
CA ARG A 232 6.46 16.00 1.47
C ARG A 232 5.84 14.62 1.68
N TYR A 233 6.55 13.56 1.25
CA TYR A 233 6.14 12.19 1.50
C TYR A 233 6.06 11.90 3.01
N GLN A 234 7.10 12.28 3.77
CA GLN A 234 7.12 12.11 5.22
C GLN A 234 5.98 12.85 5.92
N MET A 235 5.61 14.05 5.46
CA MET A 235 4.43 14.77 5.97
C MET A 235 3.13 13.98 5.77
N GLY A 236 2.99 13.27 4.64
CA GLY A 236 1.87 12.35 4.39
C GLY A 236 1.87 11.18 5.39
N ILE A 237 3.01 10.56 5.61
CA ILE A 237 3.18 9.49 6.60
C ILE A 237 2.85 9.98 8.02
N ASP A 238 3.33 11.16 8.40
CA ASP A 238 3.06 11.73 9.72
C ASP A 238 1.57 12.05 9.91
N ARG A 239 0.87 12.45 8.84
CA ARG A 239 -0.57 12.63 8.89
C ARG A 239 -1.30 11.31 9.11
N ILE A 240 -0.92 10.25 8.37
CA ILE A 240 -1.46 8.90 8.56
C ILE A 240 -1.22 8.45 10.00
N ARG A 241 0.01 8.61 10.52
CA ARG A 241 0.35 8.27 11.90
C ARG A 241 -0.54 8.99 12.90
N MET A 242 -0.71 10.32 12.77
CA MET A 242 -1.52 11.11 13.67
C MET A 242 -3.00 10.75 13.65
N ASP A 243 -3.53 10.33 12.50
CA ASP A 243 -4.95 10.04 12.35
C ASP A 243 -5.29 8.59 12.75
N MET A 244 -4.40 7.64 12.49
CA MET A 244 -4.66 6.22 12.73
C MET A 244 -4.11 5.72 14.09
N PHE A 245 -3.11 6.41 14.67
CA PHE A 245 -2.45 5.99 15.90
C PHE A 245 -2.44 7.05 17.00
N ALA A 246 -3.25 8.12 16.86
CA ALA A 246 -3.33 9.14 17.91
C ALA A 246 -3.59 8.50 19.28
N SER A 247 -2.84 8.95 20.29
CA SER A 247 -3.14 8.59 21.68
C SER A 247 -4.42 9.29 22.14
N PRO A 248 -5.12 8.76 23.14
CA PRO A 248 -6.27 9.45 23.74
C PRO A 248 -5.95 10.89 24.21
N GLU A 249 -4.71 11.12 24.62
CA GLU A 249 -4.21 12.43 25.04
C GLU A 249 -4.03 13.38 23.84
N GLU A 250 -3.48 12.89 22.73
CA GLU A 250 -3.36 13.64 21.48
C GLU A 250 -4.73 13.96 20.86
N GLU A 251 -5.69 13.02 20.96
CA GLU A 251 -7.08 13.26 20.53
C GLU A 251 -7.78 14.33 21.39
N GLN A 252 -7.57 14.29 22.69
CA GLN A 252 -8.13 15.31 23.60
C GLN A 252 -7.47 16.67 23.38
N ALA A 253 -6.17 16.73 23.11
CA ALA A 253 -5.47 17.94 22.75
C ALA A 253 -5.96 18.54 21.43
N LYS A 254 -6.25 17.71 20.42
CA LYS A 254 -6.88 18.12 19.15
C LYS A 254 -8.30 18.68 19.36
N LYS A 255 -9.08 18.12 20.28
CA LYS A 255 -10.43 18.61 20.62
C LYS A 255 -10.43 19.91 21.40
N LYS A 256 -9.39 20.13 22.23
CA LYS A 256 -9.25 21.33 23.06
C LYS A 256 -8.65 22.54 22.32
N GLN A 257 -8.15 22.41 21.10
CA GLN A 257 -7.68 23.56 20.34
C GLN A 257 -8.83 24.47 19.93
N PRO A 258 -8.79 25.78 20.29
CA PRO A 258 -9.82 26.74 19.91
C PRO A 258 -10.00 26.78 18.40
N ILE A 259 -11.24 26.93 17.92
CA ILE A 259 -11.55 27.02 16.49
C ILE A 259 -10.74 28.14 15.83
N LYS A 260 -10.45 29.24 16.53
CA LYS A 260 -9.58 30.34 16.09
C LYS A 260 -8.19 29.84 15.66
N ASP A 261 -7.56 28.96 16.44
CA ASP A 261 -6.20 28.46 16.14
C ASP A 261 -6.22 27.50 14.94
N LYS A 262 -7.32 26.74 14.76
CA LYS A 262 -7.49 25.88 13.57
C LYS A 262 -7.65 26.73 12.31
N ILE A 263 -8.41 27.81 12.37
CA ILE A 263 -8.60 28.75 11.25
C ILE A 263 -7.28 29.48 10.94
N GLN A 264 -6.58 29.98 11.96
CA GLN A 264 -5.30 30.68 11.81
C GLN A 264 -4.23 29.77 11.17
N LYS A 265 -4.12 28.51 11.60
CA LYS A 265 -3.23 27.52 10.98
C LYS A 265 -3.61 27.17 9.53
N SER A 266 -4.88 27.15 9.21
CA SER A 266 -5.35 26.94 7.82
C SER A 266 -5.00 28.14 6.94
N ILE A 267 -5.23 29.37 7.42
CA ILE A 267 -4.92 30.61 6.69
C ILE A 267 -3.39 30.78 6.53
N SER A 268 -2.59 30.50 7.53
CA SER A 268 -1.12 30.59 7.45
C SER A 268 -0.49 29.54 6.52
N ARG A 269 -1.19 28.44 6.22
CA ARG A 269 -0.78 27.46 5.21
C ARG A 269 -1.11 27.90 3.78
N ILE A 270 -2.19 28.66 3.59
CA ILE A 270 -2.61 29.19 2.29
C ILE A 270 -1.77 30.44 1.91
N GLY A 271 -1.33 31.25 2.90
CA GLY A 271 -0.64 32.52 2.68
C GLY A 271 0.86 32.46 2.37
N LYS A 272 1.50 31.29 2.25
CA LYS A 272 2.91 31.13 1.89
C LYS A 272 3.19 30.70 0.44
N GLY A 273 2.17 30.68 -0.41
CA GLY A 273 2.35 30.62 -1.84
C GLY A 273 2.61 32.03 -2.35
N LYS A 274 3.83 32.33 -2.83
CA LYS A 274 4.12 33.55 -3.58
C LYS A 274 3.18 33.63 -4.77
N VAL A 275 2.32 34.64 -4.78
CA VAL A 275 1.59 35.06 -5.97
C VAL A 275 2.62 35.59 -6.94
N PRO A 276 2.72 35.13 -8.20
CA PRO A 276 3.51 35.81 -9.23
C PRO A 276 2.88 37.17 -9.53
N GLU A 277 3.67 38.25 -9.46
CA GLU A 277 3.29 39.56 -9.94
C GLU A 277 2.85 39.44 -11.40
N MET A 278 1.57 39.68 -11.66
CA MET A 278 1.08 39.94 -12.99
C MET A 278 1.35 41.39 -13.32
N LEU A 279 2.13 41.59 -14.37
CA LEU A 279 2.38 42.86 -15.05
C LEU A 279 1.05 43.49 -15.50
N ASP A 280 0.93 44.75 -15.14
CA ASP A 280 -0.03 45.74 -15.57
C ASP A 280 -0.09 45.87 -17.12
N GLY A 281 -1.28 45.96 -17.67
CA GLY A 281 -1.41 46.38 -19.08
C GLY A 281 -2.66 45.93 -19.83
N GLY A 282 -3.67 46.78 -19.87
CA GLY A 282 -4.54 46.88 -21.03
C GLY A 282 -6.00 46.43 -20.90
N GLU A 283 -6.85 47.41 -20.60
CA GLU A 283 -8.28 47.35 -20.87
C GLU A 283 -8.59 46.90 -22.31
N LYS A 284 -9.31 45.81 -22.49
CA LYS A 284 -10.05 45.50 -23.70
C LYS A 284 -11.50 45.17 -23.39
N LYS A 285 -12.38 46.03 -23.93
CA LYS A 285 -13.83 45.96 -23.93
C LYS A 285 -14.34 44.59 -24.39
N ILE A 286 -15.28 44.04 -23.66
CA ILE A 286 -16.06 42.86 -24.03
C ILE A 286 -17.20 43.34 -24.96
N PRO A 287 -17.40 42.76 -26.16
CA PRO A 287 -18.62 42.93 -26.92
C PRO A 287 -19.73 42.01 -26.41
N ALA A 288 -20.93 42.56 -26.28
CA ALA A 288 -22.17 41.83 -25.98
C ALA A 288 -22.46 40.80 -27.08
N MET A 289 -22.83 39.59 -26.72
CA MET A 289 -23.41 38.61 -27.64
C MET A 289 -24.89 38.45 -27.38
N ASP A 290 -25.63 38.63 -28.47
CA ASP A 290 -27.07 38.48 -28.58
C ASP A 290 -27.57 37.07 -28.30
N GLU A 291 -28.70 37.02 -27.57
CA GLU A 291 -29.59 35.86 -27.53
C GLU A 291 -30.30 35.69 -28.87
N LYS A 292 -30.12 34.53 -29.50
CA LYS A 292 -31.13 33.81 -30.29
C LYS A 292 -30.49 32.65 -31.04
N GLU A 293 -30.88 31.44 -30.67
CA GLU A 293 -31.54 30.44 -31.52
C GLU A 293 -31.61 29.09 -30.89
N SER A 294 -32.83 28.73 -30.60
CA SER A 294 -33.29 27.40 -30.23
C SER A 294 -33.48 26.54 -31.46
N LYS A 295 -33.39 25.23 -31.28
CA LYS A 295 -33.86 24.09 -32.10
C LYS A 295 -32.77 23.38 -32.92
N GLU A 296 -32.47 22.15 -32.49
CA GLU A 296 -32.93 20.92 -33.13
C GLU A 296 -32.17 19.72 -32.56
N ARG A 297 -32.95 18.76 -31.99
CA ARG A 297 -32.45 17.43 -31.66
C ARG A 297 -32.74 16.49 -32.84
N PRO A 298 -31.81 15.67 -33.29
CA PRO A 298 -32.14 14.52 -34.12
C PRO A 298 -32.55 13.33 -33.25
N LYS A 299 -33.70 12.77 -33.60
CA LYS A 299 -34.23 11.49 -33.10
C LYS A 299 -33.38 10.35 -33.71
N MET A 300 -32.86 9.47 -32.89
CA MET A 300 -32.34 8.18 -33.34
C MET A 300 -33.46 7.14 -33.27
N SER A 301 -33.72 6.53 -34.42
CA SER A 301 -34.68 5.48 -34.64
C SER A 301 -34.20 4.14 -34.05
N MET A 302 -35.15 3.45 -33.42
CA MET A 302 -35.06 2.05 -33.05
C MET A 302 -35.01 1.20 -34.32
N GLY A 303 -34.04 0.28 -34.42
CA GLY A 303 -33.97 -0.80 -35.41
C GLY A 303 -34.07 -2.13 -34.69
N GLN A 304 -34.85 -2.97 -35.29
CA GLN A 304 -35.47 -4.22 -34.91
C GLN A 304 -34.51 -5.32 -34.47
N GLU A 305 -35.01 -6.13 -33.53
CA GLU A 305 -34.60 -7.48 -33.17
C GLU A 305 -34.68 -8.44 -34.34
N ASP A 306 -33.64 -9.21 -34.58
CA ASP A 306 -33.73 -10.46 -35.31
C ASP A 306 -33.28 -11.63 -34.44
N ASN A 307 -34.27 -12.47 -34.13
CA ASN A 307 -34.13 -13.79 -33.52
C ASN A 307 -33.49 -14.78 -34.51
N ILE A 308 -32.43 -15.46 -34.07
CA ILE A 308 -32.06 -16.77 -34.64
C ILE A 308 -31.77 -17.75 -33.51
N ALA A 309 -32.61 -18.77 -33.42
CA ALA A 309 -32.50 -19.91 -32.50
C ALA A 309 -31.55 -20.99 -33.07
N PRO A 310 -31.14 -22.01 -32.27
CA PRO A 310 -29.98 -22.84 -32.50
C PRO A 310 -30.36 -24.15 -33.24
N GLU A 311 -29.48 -24.59 -34.11
CA GLU A 311 -29.47 -26.00 -34.54
C GLU A 311 -28.18 -26.68 -34.13
N GLY A 312 -28.33 -27.80 -33.42
CA GLY A 312 -27.28 -28.73 -33.10
C GLY A 312 -26.93 -29.65 -34.27
N LYS A 313 -25.73 -30.19 -34.20
CA LYS A 313 -25.42 -31.61 -34.54
C LYS A 313 -23.92 -31.92 -34.35
N ASP A 314 -23.74 -32.95 -33.56
CA ASP A 314 -22.88 -34.14 -33.71
C ASP A 314 -21.36 -34.08 -33.68
N ALA A 315 -20.94 -34.91 -32.77
CA ALA A 315 -19.64 -35.42 -32.42
C ALA A 315 -18.80 -36.04 -33.57
N THR A 316 -17.57 -36.16 -33.23
CA THR A 316 -16.49 -37.08 -33.68
C THR A 316 -15.42 -36.44 -34.55
N SER A 317 -14.24 -36.30 -34.00
CA SER A 317 -13.02 -37.05 -34.27
C SER A 317 -11.78 -36.40 -33.70
N LEU A 318 -11.05 -37.23 -32.98
CA LEU A 318 -9.70 -36.98 -32.44
C LEU A 318 -8.71 -36.79 -33.61
N GLU A 319 -8.00 -35.65 -33.63
CA GLU A 319 -6.68 -35.59 -34.26
C GLU A 319 -5.70 -34.90 -33.33
N LYS A 320 -4.63 -35.64 -33.05
CA LYS A 320 -3.45 -35.21 -32.28
C LYS A 320 -2.65 -34.23 -33.14
N GLY A 321 -2.65 -32.97 -32.77
CA GLY A 321 -1.78 -31.96 -33.34
C GLY A 321 -0.86 -31.39 -32.26
N ASN A 322 0.45 -31.61 -32.36
CA ASN A 322 1.48 -30.99 -31.53
C ASN A 322 1.45 -29.47 -31.65
N PRO A 323 1.63 -28.72 -30.57
CA PRO A 323 1.72 -27.26 -30.66
C PRO A 323 3.08 -26.83 -31.17
N PRO A 324 3.15 -25.86 -32.07
CA PRO A 324 4.39 -25.34 -32.59
C PRO A 324 4.86 -24.13 -31.78
N TRP A 325 5.57 -24.35 -30.69
CA TRP A 325 6.50 -23.30 -30.25
C TRP A 325 7.62 -23.91 -29.40
N LYS A 326 8.79 -23.91 -30.03
CA LYS A 326 10.05 -24.16 -29.35
C LYS A 326 10.41 -22.90 -28.59
N ALA A 327 10.53 -22.98 -27.28
CA ALA A 327 11.09 -21.93 -26.47
C ALA A 327 12.55 -21.68 -26.89
N PRO A 328 13.01 -20.41 -26.99
CA PRO A 328 14.40 -20.12 -27.22
C PRO A 328 15.23 -20.53 -25.99
N VAL A 329 16.30 -21.28 -26.23
CA VAL A 329 17.31 -21.64 -25.22
C VAL A 329 17.94 -20.35 -24.70
N GLN A 330 17.63 -19.98 -23.47
CA GLN A 330 18.27 -18.88 -22.79
C GLN A 330 19.73 -19.25 -22.52
N LYS A 331 20.65 -18.52 -23.16
CA LYS A 331 22.06 -18.52 -22.79
C LYS A 331 22.18 -17.96 -21.37
N GLY A 332 22.76 -18.76 -20.47
CA GLY A 332 22.91 -18.43 -19.07
C GLY A 332 23.61 -17.09 -18.84
N PHE A 333 22.96 -16.21 -18.10
CA PHE A 333 23.58 -15.03 -17.50
C PHE A 333 24.50 -15.51 -16.36
N ARG A 334 25.82 -15.42 -16.57
CA ARG A 334 26.79 -15.57 -15.49
C ARG A 334 26.94 -14.21 -14.80
N PHE A 335 26.51 -14.12 -13.57
CA PHE A 335 26.92 -13.02 -12.68
C PHE A 335 28.37 -13.29 -12.23
N SER A 336 29.33 -12.48 -12.70
CA SER A 336 30.68 -12.50 -12.18
C SER A 336 30.78 -11.51 -11.03
N PHE A 337 30.88 -12.03 -9.79
CA PHE A 337 31.33 -11.24 -8.67
C PHE A 337 32.83 -11.01 -8.75
N SER A 338 33.26 -9.80 -9.06
CA SER A 338 34.64 -9.37 -8.93
C SER A 338 34.98 -9.23 -7.44
N LYS A 339 35.73 -10.21 -6.90
CA LYS A 339 36.41 -10.07 -5.61
C LYS A 339 37.56 -9.08 -5.78
N LYS A 340 37.41 -7.83 -5.37
CA LYS A 340 38.58 -7.00 -5.04
C LYS A 340 39.07 -7.41 -3.65
N ARG A 341 40.21 -8.14 -3.64
CA ARG A 341 41.07 -8.22 -2.45
C ARG A 341 41.69 -6.83 -2.26
N GLY A 342 41.45 -6.19 -1.15
CA GLY A 342 42.20 -5.07 -0.61
C GLY A 342 43.07 -5.63 0.52
N GLU A 343 44.36 -5.64 0.33
CA GLU A 343 45.38 -5.73 1.37
C GLU A 343 45.37 -4.41 2.16
N PHE A 344 45.24 -4.51 3.43
CA PHE A 344 45.99 -3.97 4.57
C PHE A 344 45.14 -4.14 5.85
#